data_c78854c5c3aeef750e45abe7205cf1e5
#
_entry.id   c78854c5c3aeef750e45abe7205cf1e5
#
_cell.length_a   1.000
_cell.length_b   1.000
_cell.length_c   1.000
_cell.angle_alpha   90.00
_cell.angle_beta   90.00
_cell.angle_gamma   90.00
#
_symmetry.space_group_name_H-M   'P 1'
#
loop_
_entity.id
_entity.type
_entity.pdbx_description
1 polymer ?
#
loop_
_entity_poly.entity_id
_entity_poly.type
_entity_poly.pdbx_seq_one_letter_code
_entity_poly.pdbx_strand_id
1 'polypeptide(L)'
;MDCLSVALGGFFGSIARFLAGMWWLAGRKSSIPLSIAAINIAGCFLLGLVLPILESSGQHFILFASAGFLGSFTTMSTFSLEAAQLLRENNMKGFVLYIILSIGGSLLAFPIGRIIGMYVPKIF
;
A
#
# COMPACT_ATOMS: atom_id res chain seq x y z
N MET A 1 15.95 0.50 19.50
CA MET A 1 15.39 1.69 18.81
C MET A 1 14.72 1.34 17.48
N ASP A 2 15.36 0.49 16.66
CA ASP A 2 14.78 0.13 15.36
C ASP A 2 13.44 -0.59 15.49
N CYS A 3 13.33 -1.55 16.41
CA CYS A 3 12.08 -2.25 16.68
C CYS A 3 10.97 -1.31 17.14
N LEU A 4 11.30 -0.32 17.95
CA LEU A 4 10.34 0.69 18.41
C LEU A 4 9.86 1.58 17.26
N SER A 5 10.77 1.99 16.38
CA SER A 5 10.45 2.77 15.19
C SER A 5 9.47 2.03 14.27
N VAL A 6 9.77 0.75 14.01
CA VAL A 6 8.90 -0.11 13.19
C VAL A 6 7.55 -0.33 13.87
N ALA A 7 7.53 -0.55 15.19
CA ALA A 7 6.29 -0.78 15.94
C ALA A 7 5.38 0.46 15.93
N LEU A 8 5.93 1.65 16.15
CA LEU A 8 5.17 2.89 16.08
C LEU A 8 4.67 3.17 14.67
N GLY A 9 5.52 2.98 13.66
CA GLY A 9 5.12 3.10 12.26
C GLY A 9 3.99 2.13 11.93
N GLY A 10 4.11 0.88 12.36
CA GLY A 10 3.10 -0.16 12.19
C GLY A 10 1.77 0.19 12.82
N PHE A 11 1.80 0.74 14.03
CA PHE A 11 0.60 1.20 14.73
C PHE A 11 -0.14 2.26 13.90
N PHE A 12 0.53 3.32 13.51
CA PHE A 12 -0.08 4.39 12.72
C PHE A 12 -0.48 3.93 11.32
N GLY A 13 0.34 3.09 10.67
CA GLY A 13 0.04 2.56 9.35
C GLY A 13 -1.21 1.68 9.32
N SER A 14 -1.41 0.86 10.35
CA SER A 14 -2.61 0.02 10.48
C SER A 14 -3.88 0.86 10.66
N ILE A 15 -3.80 1.91 11.47
CA ILE A 15 -4.91 2.84 11.66
C ILE A 15 -5.23 3.56 10.34
N ALA A 16 -4.20 4.04 9.65
CA ALA A 16 -4.38 4.73 8.36
C ALA A 16 -5.03 3.81 7.32
N ARG A 17 -4.63 2.54 7.26
CA ARG A 17 -5.24 1.54 6.38
C ARG A 17 -6.72 1.34 6.70
N PHE A 18 -7.05 1.19 7.97
CA PHE A 18 -8.44 1.00 8.40
C PHE A 18 -9.30 2.20 8.01
N LEU A 19 -8.82 3.41 8.28
CA LEU A 19 -9.54 4.64 7.93
C LEU A 19 -9.67 4.82 6.41
N ALA A 20 -8.61 4.53 5.65
CA ALA A 20 -8.64 4.60 4.20
C ALA A 20 -9.64 3.60 3.60
N GLY A 21 -9.69 2.39 4.15
CA GLY A 21 -10.66 1.37 3.76
C GLY A 21 -12.10 1.80 4.01
N MET A 22 -12.37 2.36 5.19
CA MET A 22 -13.69 2.87 5.52
C MET A 22 -14.11 4.02 4.61
N TRP A 23 -13.21 4.96 4.36
CA TRP A 23 -13.47 6.11 3.50
C TRP A 23 -13.75 5.69 2.06
N TRP A 24 -12.98 4.74 1.55
CA TRP A 24 -13.17 4.22 0.19
C TRP A 24 -14.50 3.47 0.04
N LEU A 25 -14.85 2.62 1.02
CA LEU A 25 -16.08 1.83 1.01
C LEU A 25 -17.35 2.67 1.15
N ALA A 26 -17.29 3.82 1.82
CA ALA A 26 -18.44 4.67 2.10
C ALA A 26 -19.11 5.22 0.82
N GLY A 27 -18.39 5.27 -0.31
CA GLY A 27 -18.90 5.86 -1.56
C GLY A 27 -19.11 4.89 -2.72
N ARG A 28 -18.76 3.59 -2.58
CA ARG A 28 -18.73 2.68 -3.73
C ARG A 28 -19.28 1.30 -3.44
N LYS A 29 -20.26 0.90 -4.25
CA LYS A 29 -20.69 -0.49 -4.36
C LYS A 29 -20.14 -1.07 -5.66
N SER A 30 -19.20 -2.00 -5.56
CA SER A 30 -18.64 -2.70 -6.71
C SER A 30 -18.69 -4.21 -6.43
N SER A 31 -18.87 -5.00 -7.49
CA SER A 31 -18.79 -6.47 -7.40
C SER A 31 -17.36 -6.96 -7.15
N ILE A 32 -16.35 -6.08 -7.36
CA ILE A 32 -14.94 -6.37 -7.13
C ILE A 32 -14.45 -5.51 -5.97
N PRO A 33 -13.72 -6.10 -4.98
CA PRO A 33 -13.22 -5.36 -3.81
C PRO A 33 -11.99 -4.50 -4.19
N LEU A 34 -12.22 -3.36 -4.83
CA LEU A 34 -11.15 -2.48 -5.31
C LEU A 34 -10.46 -1.68 -4.21
N SER A 35 -11.05 -1.58 -3.01
CA SER A 35 -10.49 -0.79 -1.91
C SER A 35 -9.11 -1.28 -1.49
N ILE A 36 -8.92 -2.59 -1.33
CA ILE A 36 -7.63 -3.16 -0.92
C ILE A 36 -6.61 -3.08 -2.07
N ALA A 37 -7.04 -3.31 -3.30
CA ALA A 37 -6.17 -3.11 -4.45
C ALA A 37 -5.65 -1.67 -4.51
N ALA A 38 -6.54 -0.68 -4.35
CA ALA A 38 -6.16 0.73 -4.33
C ALA A 38 -5.21 1.06 -3.17
N ILE A 39 -5.44 0.53 -1.97
CA ILE A 39 -4.58 0.70 -0.80
C ILE A 39 -3.18 0.14 -1.06
N ASN A 40 -3.09 -1.07 -1.61
CA ASN A 40 -1.81 -1.69 -1.90
C ASN A 40 -1.04 -0.96 -3.00
N ILE A 41 -1.72 -0.53 -4.06
CA ILE A 41 -1.13 0.28 -5.14
C ILE A 41 -0.62 1.63 -4.59
N ALA A 42 -1.45 2.32 -3.82
CA ALA A 42 -1.08 3.59 -3.19
C ALA A 42 0.09 3.42 -2.22
N GLY A 43 0.10 2.36 -1.42
CA GLY A 43 1.19 2.05 -0.51
C GLY A 43 2.51 1.80 -1.23
N CYS A 44 2.49 1.05 -2.32
CA CYS A 44 3.68 0.81 -3.14
C CYS A 44 4.19 2.08 -3.83
N PHE A 45 3.28 2.91 -4.32
CA PHE A 45 3.62 4.21 -4.89
C PHE A 45 4.28 5.12 -3.84
N LEU A 46 3.68 5.23 -2.66
CA LEU A 46 4.20 6.05 -1.58
C LEU A 46 5.56 5.53 -1.08
N LEU A 47 5.73 4.21 -1.01
CA LEU A 47 7.01 3.62 -0.64
C LEU A 47 8.10 4.02 -1.64
N GLY A 48 7.83 3.88 -2.93
CA GLY A 48 8.75 4.31 -3.98
C GLY A 48 9.07 5.80 -3.89
N LEU A 49 8.04 6.63 -3.67
CA LEU A 49 8.18 8.09 -3.58
C LEU A 49 9.03 8.52 -2.37
N VAL A 50 8.77 7.92 -1.21
CA VAL A 50 9.35 8.35 0.07
C VAL A 50 10.79 7.86 0.24
N LEU A 51 11.13 6.66 -0.23
CA LEU A 51 12.47 6.09 -0.02
C LEU A 51 13.61 7.02 -0.48
N PRO A 52 13.63 7.55 -1.72
CA PRO A 52 14.71 8.43 -2.14
C PRO A 52 14.77 9.74 -1.33
N ILE A 53 13.61 10.24 -0.87
CA ILE A 53 13.54 11.45 -0.08
C ILE A 53 14.15 11.22 1.31
N LEU A 54 13.96 10.03 1.87
CA LEU A 54 14.40 9.70 3.22
C LEU A 54 15.83 9.13 3.27
N GLU A 55 16.47 8.85 2.14
CA GLU A 55 17.83 8.31 2.10
C GLU A 55 18.85 9.15 2.89
N SER A 56 18.61 10.46 2.98
CA SER A 56 19.42 11.39 3.78
C SER A 56 18.97 11.50 5.24
N SER A 57 17.86 10.88 5.61
CA SER A 57 17.31 10.93 6.96
C SER A 57 17.90 9.81 7.85
N GLY A 58 17.74 9.94 9.16
CA GLY A 58 18.21 8.92 10.08
C GLY A 58 17.53 7.56 9.86
N GLN A 59 18.29 6.50 10.13
CA GLN A 59 17.83 5.11 9.95
C GLN A 59 16.47 4.83 10.64
N HIS A 60 16.28 5.36 11.85
CA HIS A 60 15.05 5.16 12.61
C HIS A 60 13.82 5.73 11.90
N PHE A 61 13.98 6.87 11.25
CA PHE A 61 12.90 7.52 10.52
C PHE A 61 12.56 6.77 9.22
N ILE A 62 13.59 6.25 8.53
CA ILE A 62 13.41 5.40 7.34
C ILE A 62 12.63 4.14 7.73
N LEU A 63 13.02 3.47 8.82
CA LEU A 63 12.36 2.26 9.31
C LEU A 63 10.91 2.54 9.76
N PHE A 64 10.69 3.66 10.44
CA PHE A 64 9.33 4.08 10.84
C PHE A 64 8.43 4.25 9.62
N ALA A 65 8.87 4.99 8.61
CA ALA A 65 8.05 5.33 7.46
C ALA A 65 7.88 4.14 6.49
N SER A 66 8.95 3.41 6.18
CA SER A 66 8.92 2.33 5.20
C SER A 66 8.42 1.02 5.79
N ALA A 67 9.23 0.36 6.60
CA ALA A 67 8.90 -0.96 7.14
C ALA A 67 7.72 -0.91 8.11
N GLY A 68 7.65 0.12 8.95
CA GLY A 68 6.56 0.28 9.92
C GLY A 68 5.27 0.76 9.25
N PHE A 69 5.22 2.03 8.86
CA PHE A 69 4.00 2.66 8.39
C PHE A 69 3.50 2.04 7.09
N LEU A 70 4.30 2.09 6.02
CA LEU A 70 3.87 1.60 4.70
C LEU A 70 3.77 0.07 4.67
N GLY A 71 4.63 -0.62 5.41
CA GLY A 71 4.56 -2.08 5.53
C GLY A 71 3.27 -2.57 6.17
N SER A 72 2.72 -1.84 7.14
CA SER A 72 1.44 -2.17 7.77
C SER A 72 0.23 -1.55 7.06
N PHE A 73 0.43 -0.46 6.32
CA PHE A 73 -0.61 0.15 5.49
C PHE A 73 -1.04 -0.78 4.37
N THR A 74 -0.09 -1.44 3.70
CA THR A 74 -0.38 -2.47 2.70
C THR A 74 -0.75 -3.80 3.39
N THR A 75 -1.49 -4.66 2.69
CA THR A 75 -1.92 -5.93 3.28
C THR A 75 -1.99 -7.05 2.23
N MET A 76 -1.42 -8.20 2.59
CA MET A 76 -1.51 -9.43 1.80
C MET A 76 -2.64 -10.33 2.31
N SER A 77 -2.90 -10.34 3.62
CA SER A 77 -3.93 -11.19 4.22
C SER A 77 -5.33 -10.83 3.74
N THR A 78 -5.70 -9.57 3.75
CA THR A 78 -7.00 -9.11 3.27
C THR A 78 -7.12 -9.31 1.75
N PHE A 79 -6.06 -9.06 1.02
CA PHE A 79 -5.99 -9.35 -0.43
C PHE A 79 -6.30 -10.81 -0.72
N SER A 80 -5.68 -11.73 0.02
CA SER A 80 -5.87 -13.17 -0.16
C SER A 80 -7.29 -13.61 0.19
N LEU A 81 -7.86 -13.07 1.26
CA LEU A 81 -9.25 -13.36 1.65
C LEU A 81 -10.25 -12.88 0.59
N GLU A 82 -10.08 -11.69 0.07
CA GLU A 82 -10.96 -11.13 -0.97
C GLU A 82 -10.84 -11.89 -2.28
N ALA A 83 -9.61 -12.28 -2.67
CA ALA A 83 -9.39 -13.12 -3.84
C ALA A 83 -10.07 -14.48 -3.69
N ALA A 84 -9.94 -15.11 -2.53
CA ALA A 84 -10.60 -16.40 -2.23
C ALA A 84 -12.12 -16.26 -2.26
N GLN A 85 -12.66 -15.15 -1.78
CA GLN A 85 -14.10 -14.88 -1.81
C GLN A 85 -14.62 -14.77 -3.25
N LEU A 86 -13.88 -14.09 -4.13
CA LEU A 86 -14.24 -14.01 -5.55
C LEU A 86 -14.28 -15.40 -6.21
N LEU A 87 -13.36 -16.29 -5.84
CA LEU A 87 -13.38 -17.69 -6.29
C LEU A 87 -14.61 -18.43 -5.77
N ARG A 88 -14.97 -18.26 -4.50
CA ARG A 88 -16.15 -18.91 -3.90
C ARG A 88 -17.45 -18.45 -4.55
N GLU A 89 -17.51 -17.21 -4.99
CA GLU A 89 -18.67 -16.64 -5.68
C GLU A 89 -18.72 -17.00 -7.17
N ASN A 90 -17.79 -17.84 -7.66
CA ASN A 90 -17.64 -18.23 -9.06
C ASN A 90 -17.43 -17.03 -10.00
N ASN A 91 -16.85 -15.94 -9.47
CA ASN A 91 -16.54 -14.75 -10.24
C ASN A 91 -15.10 -14.81 -10.74
N MET A 92 -14.83 -15.68 -11.72
CA MET A 92 -13.48 -15.86 -12.26
C MET A 92 -12.94 -14.61 -12.96
N LYS A 93 -13.80 -13.87 -13.67
CA LYS A 93 -13.40 -12.60 -14.30
C LYS A 93 -12.98 -11.57 -13.27
N GLY A 94 -13.74 -11.42 -12.20
CA GLY A 94 -13.42 -10.55 -11.09
C GLY A 94 -12.14 -10.96 -10.37
N PHE A 95 -11.95 -12.26 -10.15
CA PHE A 95 -10.75 -12.81 -9.52
C PHE A 95 -9.49 -12.49 -10.33
N VAL A 96 -9.49 -12.79 -11.62
CA VAL A 96 -8.35 -12.55 -12.51
C VAL A 96 -8.06 -11.06 -12.60
N LEU A 97 -9.09 -10.24 -12.80
CA LEU A 97 -8.97 -8.79 -12.87
C LEU A 97 -8.42 -8.21 -11.56
N TYR A 98 -8.92 -8.66 -10.42
CA TYR A 98 -8.48 -8.22 -9.10
C TYR A 98 -6.98 -8.52 -8.88
N ILE A 99 -6.54 -9.73 -9.22
CA ILE A 99 -5.13 -10.13 -9.10
C ILE A 99 -4.24 -9.29 -10.02
N ILE A 100 -4.63 -9.16 -11.29
CA ILE A 100 -3.85 -8.40 -12.28
C ILE A 100 -3.74 -6.94 -11.86
N LEU A 101 -4.84 -6.30 -11.46
CA LEU A 101 -4.85 -4.91 -11.02
C LEU A 101 -4.02 -4.71 -9.75
N SER A 102 -4.17 -5.60 -8.76
CA SER A 102 -3.46 -5.45 -7.49
C SER A 102 -1.97 -5.66 -7.65
N ILE A 103 -1.55 -6.75 -8.24
CA ILE A 103 -0.12 -7.09 -8.40
C ILE A 103 0.51 -6.20 -9.46
N GLY A 104 -0.07 -6.11 -10.64
CA GLY A 104 0.44 -5.30 -11.74
C GLY A 104 0.47 -3.82 -11.40
N GLY A 105 -0.60 -3.30 -10.80
CA GLY A 105 -0.67 -1.92 -10.35
C GLY A 105 0.39 -1.59 -9.30
N SER A 106 0.59 -2.48 -8.31
CA SER A 106 1.60 -2.31 -7.27
C SER A 106 3.03 -2.36 -7.83
N LEU A 107 3.30 -3.31 -8.73
CA LEU A 107 4.62 -3.44 -9.36
C LEU A 107 4.97 -2.26 -10.25
N LEU A 108 3.98 -1.63 -10.89
CA LEU A 108 4.19 -0.42 -11.69
C LEU A 108 4.23 0.84 -10.83
N ALA A 109 3.44 0.89 -9.76
CA ALA A 109 3.35 2.07 -8.89
C ALA A 109 4.67 2.33 -8.16
N PHE A 110 5.38 1.31 -7.69
CA PHE A 110 6.62 1.46 -6.95
C PHE A 110 7.71 2.17 -7.78
N PRO A 111 8.08 1.70 -9.00
CA PRO A 111 9.11 2.39 -9.79
C PRO A 111 8.68 3.79 -10.24
N ILE A 112 7.40 4.00 -10.53
CA ILE A 112 6.89 5.34 -10.86
C ILE A 112 7.06 6.28 -9.67
N GLY A 113 6.67 5.85 -8.47
CA GLY A 113 6.86 6.61 -7.25
C GLY A 113 8.34 6.91 -6.98
N ARG A 114 9.21 5.91 -7.19
CA ARG A 114 10.66 6.07 -7.00
C ARG A 114 11.25 7.09 -7.96
N ILE A 115 10.88 7.07 -9.24
CA ILE A 115 11.34 8.05 -10.22
C ILE A 115 10.95 9.46 -9.79
N ILE A 116 9.68 9.66 -9.41
CA ILE A 116 9.19 10.95 -8.94
C ILE A 116 9.95 11.39 -7.68
N GLY A 117 10.11 10.48 -6.71
CA GLY A 117 10.81 10.76 -5.46
C GLY A 117 12.27 11.16 -5.64
N MET A 118 12.94 10.65 -6.67
CA MET A 118 14.33 11.02 -6.99
C MET A 118 14.47 12.47 -7.49
N TYR A 119 13.41 13.02 -8.07
CA TYR A 119 13.43 14.39 -8.57
C TYR A 119 12.96 15.42 -7.52
N VAL A 120 12.19 15.01 -6.52
CA VAL A 120 11.66 15.93 -5.49
C VAL A 120 12.76 16.68 -4.72
N PRO A 121 13.85 16.02 -4.24
CA PRO A 121 14.91 16.73 -3.54
C PRO A 121 15.64 17.77 -4.38
N LYS A 122 15.56 17.66 -5.69
CA LYS A 122 16.20 18.63 -6.61
C LYS A 122 15.37 19.88 -6.83
N ILE A 123 14.09 19.87 -6.44
CA ILE A 123 13.19 21.00 -6.55
C ILE A 123 13.27 21.88 -5.30
N PHE A 124 13.63 21.30 -4.16
CA PHE A 124 13.83 21.97 -2.88
C PHE A 124 15.31 22.02 -2.51
#